data_a5d1970a38633a8eecb8ddfc0601cb62
#
_entry.id   a5d1970a38633a8eecb8ddfc0601cb62
#
_cell.length_a   1.000
_cell.length_b   1.000
_cell.length_c   1.000
_cell.angle_alpha   90.00
_cell.angle_beta   90.00
_cell.angle_gamma   90.00
#
_symmetry.space_group_name_H-M   'P 1'
#
loop_
_entity.id
_entity.type
_entity.pdbx_description
1 polymer ?
#
loop_
_entity_poly.entity_id
_entity_poly.type
_entity_poly.pdbx_seq_one_letter_code
_entity_poly.pdbx_strand_id
1 'polypeptide(L)'
;MSLIGKPVEDVPTPALILDLEKFQWNIDKMFKFAKKAGVQVRPHAKTFKAAAICNKLIEAGANGVMTQKLSEAEVLLNSGILYGDKTILISQEIADQGKIERVVGMTVAMGEGKVITSIDNLQEAEMISRVAERWGVKQDVLIEITHGRCGVSPGEDAVWVAKRLMKLPGVNFRGIYGYENPVDREVALARNKLTVGTADAIRDAGINVEIVSAGSTATYEVTGTYKGITEIEPGSFVFGAGKEGSGYGWESINDVYFKSSLTVLTQIISDRHPNRVVTDAGEKAMSGGRHKDADPQVQAIADEENVNFDRIGLSEEHGTLYFNEGNEERAKMRWGQKLQFVPNHCCTTVNQHDEMVVVKDGRVCAVWPITTRGRYQ
;
A
#
# COMPACT_ATOMS: atom_id res chain seq x y z
N MET A 1 -20.57 -22.39 8.37
CA MET A 1 -21.73 -21.69 7.75
C MET A 1 -21.21 -20.53 6.92
N SER A 2 -21.76 -20.28 5.73
CA SER A 2 -21.37 -19.13 4.91
C SER A 2 -21.71 -17.82 5.61
N LEU A 3 -20.80 -16.83 5.55
CA LEU A 3 -21.06 -15.47 6.01
C LEU A 3 -21.88 -14.67 4.98
N ILE A 4 -21.86 -15.07 3.72
CA ILE A 4 -22.52 -14.33 2.63
C ILE A 4 -24.02 -14.13 2.90
N GLY A 5 -24.48 -12.90 2.77
CA GLY A 5 -25.86 -12.48 3.02
C GLY A 5 -26.19 -12.13 4.46
N LYS A 6 -25.31 -12.46 5.41
CA LYS A 6 -25.53 -12.10 6.83
C LYS A 6 -25.30 -10.61 7.08
N PRO A 7 -26.02 -10.03 8.06
CA PRO A 7 -25.69 -8.69 8.57
C PRO A 7 -24.25 -8.66 9.12
N VAL A 8 -23.60 -7.50 9.08
CA VAL A 8 -22.23 -7.34 9.61
C VAL A 8 -22.17 -7.64 11.11
N GLU A 9 -23.25 -7.39 11.83
CA GLU A 9 -23.38 -7.68 13.27
C GLU A 9 -23.30 -9.18 13.58
N ASP A 10 -23.59 -10.05 12.62
CA ASP A 10 -23.49 -11.52 12.79
C ASP A 10 -22.09 -12.08 12.47
N VAL A 11 -21.16 -11.23 11.99
CA VAL A 11 -19.78 -11.65 11.70
C VAL A 11 -19.05 -11.91 13.04
N PRO A 12 -18.40 -13.08 13.22
CA PRO A 12 -17.57 -13.33 14.41
C PRO A 12 -16.43 -12.31 14.55
N THR A 13 -16.13 -11.92 15.79
CA THR A 13 -15.07 -10.95 16.11
C THR A 13 -13.81 -11.66 16.68
N PRO A 14 -12.62 -11.05 16.55
CA PRO A 14 -12.35 -9.89 15.70
C PRO A 14 -12.32 -10.26 14.21
N ALA A 15 -12.74 -9.32 13.33
CA ALA A 15 -12.75 -9.52 11.89
C ALA A 15 -12.36 -8.26 11.12
N LEU A 16 -11.61 -8.42 10.03
CA LEU A 16 -11.25 -7.32 9.14
C LEU A 16 -12.41 -7.06 8.17
N ILE A 17 -13.00 -5.90 8.23
CA ILE A 17 -14.15 -5.48 7.42
C ILE A 17 -13.71 -4.51 6.34
N LEU A 18 -14.20 -4.72 5.12
CA LEU A 18 -14.06 -3.81 4.00
C LEU A 18 -15.44 -3.31 3.56
N ASP A 19 -15.70 -2.02 3.72
CA ASP A 19 -16.87 -1.34 3.17
C ASP A 19 -16.67 -1.13 1.67
N LEU A 20 -17.45 -1.87 0.87
CA LEU A 20 -17.28 -1.91 -0.59
C LEU A 20 -17.60 -0.57 -1.26
N GLU A 21 -18.56 0.20 -0.73
CA GLU A 21 -18.96 1.45 -1.34
C GLU A 21 -17.94 2.55 -1.10
N LYS A 22 -17.41 2.64 0.13
CA LYS A 22 -16.30 3.56 0.45
C LYS A 22 -15.04 3.19 -0.32
N PHE A 23 -14.74 1.90 -0.41
CA PHE A 23 -13.62 1.38 -1.20
C PHE A 23 -13.74 1.75 -2.68
N GLN A 24 -14.91 1.53 -3.29
CA GLN A 24 -15.13 1.90 -4.70
C GLN A 24 -15.04 3.41 -4.91
N TRP A 25 -15.60 4.20 -4.02
CA TRP A 25 -15.49 5.65 -4.07
C TRP A 25 -14.03 6.13 -4.04
N ASN A 26 -13.19 5.51 -3.23
CA ASN A 26 -11.76 5.82 -3.16
C ASN A 26 -11.05 5.52 -4.49
N ILE A 27 -11.36 4.38 -5.10
CA ILE A 27 -10.84 4.01 -6.42
C ILE A 27 -11.25 5.03 -7.47
N ASP A 28 -12.55 5.32 -7.56
CA ASP A 28 -13.09 6.25 -8.55
C ASP A 28 -12.45 7.63 -8.44
N LYS A 29 -12.25 8.12 -7.20
CA LYS A 29 -11.59 9.40 -6.94
C LYS A 29 -10.15 9.42 -7.45
N MET A 30 -9.36 8.40 -7.13
CA MET A 30 -7.95 8.31 -7.54
C MET A 30 -7.83 8.25 -9.07
N PHE A 31 -8.59 7.38 -9.72
CA PHE A 31 -8.49 7.21 -11.18
C PHE A 31 -9.08 8.37 -11.96
N LYS A 32 -10.11 9.05 -11.43
CA LYS A 32 -10.62 10.31 -11.99
C LYS A 32 -9.54 11.41 -11.93
N PHE A 33 -8.83 11.52 -10.82
CA PHE A 33 -7.70 12.44 -10.69
C PHE A 33 -6.60 12.10 -11.70
N ALA A 34 -6.13 10.85 -11.72
CA ALA A 34 -5.04 10.41 -12.59
C ALA A 34 -5.34 10.67 -14.07
N LYS A 35 -6.57 10.37 -14.51
CA LYS A 35 -7.04 10.66 -15.88
C LYS A 35 -6.99 12.16 -16.20
N LYS A 36 -7.40 13.02 -15.25
CA LYS A 36 -7.36 14.47 -15.41
C LYS A 36 -5.93 15.02 -15.46
N ALA A 37 -5.05 14.47 -14.63
CA ALA A 37 -3.64 14.85 -14.55
C ALA A 37 -2.79 14.30 -15.70
N GLY A 38 -3.27 13.28 -16.42
CA GLY A 38 -2.52 12.60 -17.48
C GLY A 38 -1.39 11.71 -16.95
N VAL A 39 -1.51 11.21 -15.72
CA VAL A 39 -0.52 10.36 -15.05
C VAL A 39 -1.04 8.94 -14.89
N GLN A 40 -0.17 7.94 -14.97
CA GLN A 40 -0.51 6.54 -14.71
C GLN A 40 -0.57 6.27 -13.20
N VAL A 41 -1.32 5.23 -12.81
CA VAL A 41 -1.38 4.76 -11.42
C VAL A 41 -0.88 3.32 -11.36
N ARG A 42 0.17 3.10 -10.54
CA ARG A 42 0.69 1.78 -10.18
C ARG A 42 0.47 1.53 -8.69
N PRO A 43 -0.68 0.98 -8.28
CA PRO A 43 -1.00 0.82 -6.86
C PRO A 43 -0.03 -0.13 -6.16
N HIS A 44 0.37 0.22 -4.93
CA HIS A 44 1.29 -0.60 -4.16
C HIS A 44 0.56 -1.69 -3.37
N ALA A 45 0.63 -2.93 -3.86
CA ALA A 45 -0.08 -4.10 -3.32
C ALA A 45 0.35 -4.50 -1.90
N LYS A 46 1.54 -4.05 -1.41
CA LYS A 46 1.96 -4.29 -0.02
C LYS A 46 0.93 -3.83 1.02
N THR A 47 0.08 -2.86 0.63
CA THR A 47 -0.94 -2.30 1.52
C THR A 47 -2.11 -3.25 1.72
N PHE A 48 -2.64 -3.80 0.64
CA PHE A 48 -3.88 -4.57 0.67
C PHE A 48 -3.67 -6.08 0.50
N LYS A 49 -2.56 -6.52 -0.06
CA LYS A 49 -2.10 -7.91 -0.14
C LYS A 49 -3.12 -8.92 -0.72
N ALA A 50 -4.12 -8.46 -1.44
CA ALA A 50 -5.22 -9.27 -1.97
C ALA A 50 -5.32 -9.18 -3.49
N ALA A 51 -5.29 -10.33 -4.18
CA ALA A 51 -5.44 -10.39 -5.64
C ALA A 51 -6.78 -9.83 -6.12
N ALA A 52 -7.86 -10.00 -5.34
CA ALA A 52 -9.17 -9.40 -5.65
C ALA A 52 -9.12 -7.88 -5.76
N ILE A 53 -8.35 -7.22 -4.88
CA ILE A 53 -8.16 -5.76 -4.92
C ILE A 53 -7.27 -5.37 -6.11
N CYS A 54 -6.20 -6.14 -6.40
CA CYS A 54 -5.39 -5.91 -7.59
C CYS A 54 -6.24 -5.89 -8.87
N ASN A 55 -7.12 -6.88 -9.04
CA ASN A 55 -8.01 -6.97 -10.21
C ASN A 55 -8.92 -5.73 -10.32
N LYS A 56 -9.54 -5.31 -9.21
CA LYS A 56 -10.38 -4.11 -9.19
C LYS A 56 -9.63 -2.84 -9.59
N LEU A 57 -8.38 -2.71 -9.17
CA LEU A 57 -7.53 -1.57 -9.51
C LEU A 57 -7.10 -1.59 -10.98
N ILE A 58 -6.80 -2.78 -11.52
CA ILE A 58 -6.48 -2.94 -12.95
C ILE A 58 -7.72 -2.66 -13.81
N GLU A 59 -8.91 -3.16 -13.42
CA GLU A 59 -10.18 -2.83 -14.06
C GLU A 59 -10.46 -1.32 -14.06
N ALA A 60 -10.09 -0.61 -13.00
CA ALA A 60 -10.22 0.84 -12.89
C ALA A 60 -9.22 1.64 -13.75
N GLY A 61 -8.20 0.97 -14.32
CA GLY A 61 -7.24 1.59 -15.24
C GLY A 61 -5.79 1.67 -14.73
N ALA A 62 -5.44 0.92 -13.67
CA ALA A 62 -4.04 0.82 -13.26
C ALA A 62 -3.17 0.23 -14.39
N ASN A 63 -1.95 0.76 -14.54
CA ASN A 63 -0.99 0.24 -15.54
C ASN A 63 -0.29 -1.06 -15.08
N GLY A 64 -0.61 -1.53 -13.92
CA GLY A 64 -0.10 -2.72 -13.26
C GLY A 64 -0.18 -2.58 -11.75
N VAL A 65 0.65 -3.30 -11.03
CA VAL A 65 0.77 -3.21 -9.58
C VAL A 65 2.24 -3.14 -9.15
N MET A 66 2.48 -2.60 -7.97
CA MET A 66 3.78 -2.66 -7.31
C MET A 66 3.71 -3.62 -6.13
N THR A 67 4.75 -4.40 -5.91
CA THR A 67 4.95 -5.21 -4.71
C THR A 67 6.23 -4.78 -3.99
N GLN A 68 6.30 -5.04 -2.70
CA GLN A 68 7.54 -4.81 -1.95
C GLN A 68 8.43 -6.04 -1.99
N LYS A 69 7.84 -7.22 -1.95
CA LYS A 69 8.58 -8.48 -1.84
C LYS A 69 8.39 -9.34 -3.09
N LEU A 70 9.46 -10.05 -3.45
CA LEU A 70 9.46 -11.03 -4.53
C LEU A 70 8.35 -12.07 -4.36
N SER A 71 8.22 -12.63 -3.17
CA SER A 71 7.18 -13.64 -2.90
C SER A 71 5.74 -13.09 -2.96
N GLU A 72 5.53 -11.79 -2.82
CA GLU A 72 4.23 -11.15 -3.12
C GLU A 72 3.98 -11.17 -4.64
N ALA A 73 4.98 -10.79 -5.42
CA ALA A 73 4.87 -10.81 -6.89
C ALA A 73 4.54 -12.21 -7.43
N GLU A 74 5.23 -13.24 -6.97
CA GLU A 74 4.98 -14.62 -7.38
C GLU A 74 3.53 -15.06 -7.13
N VAL A 75 2.99 -14.78 -5.93
CA VAL A 75 1.62 -15.14 -5.59
C VAL A 75 0.61 -14.38 -6.45
N LEU A 76 0.84 -13.08 -6.66
CA LEU A 76 -0.06 -12.26 -7.47
C LEU A 76 -0.02 -12.66 -8.94
N LEU A 77 1.15 -12.95 -9.51
CA LEU A 77 1.26 -13.46 -10.89
C LEU A 77 0.53 -14.80 -11.06
N ASN A 78 0.70 -15.72 -10.12
CA ASN A 78 0.00 -17.00 -10.12
C ASN A 78 -1.53 -16.85 -9.93
N SER A 79 -1.99 -15.72 -9.41
CA SER A 79 -3.42 -15.38 -9.29
C SER A 79 -4.02 -14.80 -10.58
N GLY A 80 -3.24 -14.68 -11.65
CA GLY A 80 -3.71 -14.23 -12.97
C GLY A 80 -4.10 -12.76 -13.03
N ILE A 81 -3.50 -11.91 -12.18
CA ILE A 81 -3.85 -10.47 -12.13
C ILE A 81 -3.34 -9.66 -13.33
N LEU A 82 -2.31 -10.15 -14.04
CA LEU A 82 -1.76 -9.44 -15.20
C LEU A 82 -2.37 -9.96 -16.50
N TYR A 83 -2.95 -9.06 -17.24
CA TYR A 83 -3.43 -9.30 -18.61
C TYR A 83 -3.13 -8.10 -19.50
N GLY A 84 -3.13 -8.32 -20.82
CA GLY A 84 -2.83 -7.27 -21.79
C GLY A 84 -1.42 -6.68 -21.60
N ASP A 85 -1.33 -5.38 -21.46
CA ASP A 85 -0.11 -4.58 -21.30
C ASP A 85 0.32 -4.36 -19.84
N LYS A 86 -0.40 -4.93 -18.88
CA LYS A 86 -0.17 -4.72 -17.44
C LYS A 86 1.15 -5.34 -16.99
N THR A 87 1.79 -4.67 -16.01
CA THR A 87 3.11 -5.06 -15.49
C THR A 87 3.11 -5.16 -13.97
N ILE A 88 4.08 -5.89 -13.42
CA ILE A 88 4.37 -5.89 -11.99
C ILE A 88 5.74 -5.28 -11.74
N LEU A 89 5.82 -4.36 -10.77
CA LEU A 89 7.08 -3.78 -10.30
C LEU A 89 7.41 -4.32 -8.89
N ILE A 90 8.58 -4.92 -8.75
CA ILE A 90 9.12 -5.36 -7.46
C ILE A 90 10.05 -4.25 -6.97
N SER A 91 9.65 -3.53 -5.92
CA SER A 91 10.36 -2.37 -5.38
C SER A 91 11.25 -2.75 -4.19
N GLN A 92 12.05 -3.79 -4.40
CA GLN A 92 13.02 -4.27 -3.41
C GLN A 92 14.33 -4.59 -4.11
N GLU A 93 15.43 -4.12 -3.53
CA GLU A 93 16.77 -4.53 -3.91
C GLU A 93 17.02 -5.99 -3.49
N ILE A 94 17.67 -6.76 -4.33
CA ILE A 94 17.83 -8.20 -4.16
C ILE A 94 19.33 -8.56 -4.17
N ALA A 95 19.84 -8.91 -2.99
CA ALA A 95 21.25 -9.31 -2.80
C ALA A 95 21.48 -10.83 -2.88
N ASP A 96 20.42 -11.61 -3.07
CA ASP A 96 20.44 -13.08 -3.04
C ASP A 96 20.32 -13.67 -4.45
N GLN A 97 21.28 -14.53 -4.84
CA GLN A 97 21.31 -15.17 -6.14
C GLN A 97 20.05 -15.99 -6.45
N GLY A 98 19.56 -16.75 -5.48
CA GLY A 98 18.35 -17.57 -5.66
C GLY A 98 17.09 -16.72 -5.89
N LYS A 99 17.01 -15.55 -5.24
CA LYS A 99 15.91 -14.60 -5.50
C LYS A 99 16.01 -13.97 -6.88
N ILE A 100 17.22 -13.62 -7.34
CA ILE A 100 17.42 -13.12 -8.71
C ILE A 100 17.01 -14.15 -9.74
N GLU A 101 17.32 -15.44 -9.53
CA GLU A 101 16.87 -16.51 -10.42
C GLU A 101 15.33 -16.61 -10.47
N ARG A 102 14.66 -16.39 -9.34
CA ARG A 102 13.19 -16.37 -9.28
C ARG A 102 12.60 -15.16 -10.02
N VAL A 103 13.20 -13.96 -9.87
CA VAL A 103 12.77 -12.76 -10.61
C VAL A 103 12.87 -12.98 -12.13
N VAL A 104 14.02 -13.43 -12.60
CA VAL A 104 14.21 -13.72 -14.03
C VAL A 104 13.30 -14.87 -14.48
N GLY A 105 13.11 -15.90 -13.64
CA GLY A 105 12.18 -16.99 -13.89
C GLY A 105 10.73 -16.51 -14.10
N MET A 106 10.30 -15.49 -13.36
CA MET A 106 8.98 -14.85 -13.61
C MET A 106 8.95 -14.15 -14.97
N THR A 107 10.02 -13.46 -15.37
CA THR A 107 10.12 -12.85 -16.70
C THR A 107 10.04 -13.90 -17.80
N VAL A 108 10.70 -15.04 -17.64
CA VAL A 108 10.60 -16.16 -18.59
C VAL A 108 9.16 -16.67 -18.68
N ALA A 109 8.48 -16.84 -17.54
CA ALA A 109 7.13 -17.38 -17.50
C ALA A 109 6.07 -16.40 -18.05
N MET A 110 6.23 -15.11 -17.79
CA MET A 110 5.24 -14.07 -18.13
C MET A 110 5.52 -13.40 -19.48
N GLY A 111 6.74 -13.49 -19.98
CA GLY A 111 7.24 -12.75 -21.13
C GLY A 111 7.98 -11.45 -20.76
N GLU A 112 8.91 -11.04 -21.61
CA GLU A 112 9.63 -9.78 -21.45
C GLU A 112 8.68 -8.58 -21.36
N GLY A 113 9.05 -7.58 -20.59
CA GLY A 113 8.24 -6.37 -20.37
C GLY A 113 7.13 -6.51 -19.33
N LYS A 114 6.94 -7.69 -18.71
CA LYS A 114 5.88 -7.93 -17.71
C LYS A 114 6.34 -7.76 -16.27
N VAL A 115 7.57 -8.12 -15.98
CA VAL A 115 8.16 -8.07 -14.64
C VAL A 115 9.28 -7.04 -14.63
N ILE A 116 9.15 -6.04 -13.78
CA ILE A 116 10.14 -4.98 -13.59
C ILE A 116 10.67 -5.11 -12.16
N THR A 117 11.98 -4.92 -11.96
CA THR A 117 12.59 -4.87 -10.63
C THR A 117 13.35 -3.56 -10.42
N SER A 118 13.33 -3.01 -9.20
CA SER A 118 14.19 -1.89 -8.86
C SER A 118 15.59 -2.38 -8.47
N ILE A 119 16.57 -1.55 -8.73
CA ILE A 119 17.97 -1.79 -8.33
C ILE A 119 18.60 -0.48 -7.82
N ASP A 120 19.54 -0.58 -6.92
CA ASP A 120 20.43 0.52 -6.54
C ASP A 120 21.93 0.14 -6.61
N ASN A 121 22.22 -1.12 -6.93
CA ASN A 121 23.56 -1.66 -6.91
C ASN A 121 23.92 -2.32 -8.25
N LEU A 122 25.09 -2.00 -8.81
CA LEU A 122 25.57 -2.60 -10.04
C LEU A 122 25.87 -4.08 -9.92
N GLN A 123 26.28 -4.58 -8.76
CA GLN A 123 26.51 -6.02 -8.56
C GLN A 123 25.19 -6.79 -8.72
N GLU A 124 24.09 -6.26 -8.21
CA GLU A 124 22.76 -6.81 -8.42
C GLU A 124 22.40 -6.84 -9.90
N ALA A 125 22.58 -5.71 -10.61
CA ALA A 125 22.31 -5.62 -12.04
C ALA A 125 23.15 -6.58 -12.88
N GLU A 126 24.43 -6.77 -12.54
CA GLU A 126 25.31 -7.73 -13.19
C GLU A 126 24.87 -9.19 -12.93
N MET A 127 24.39 -9.48 -11.71
CA MET A 127 23.83 -10.80 -11.40
C MET A 127 22.55 -11.05 -12.20
N ILE A 128 21.66 -10.06 -12.26
CA ILE A 128 20.44 -10.10 -13.08
C ILE A 128 20.79 -10.35 -14.55
N SER A 129 21.74 -9.59 -15.12
CA SER A 129 22.14 -9.74 -16.51
C SER A 129 22.64 -11.17 -16.82
N ARG A 130 23.55 -11.70 -15.99
CA ARG A 130 24.07 -13.07 -16.16
C ARG A 130 22.97 -14.15 -16.14
N VAL A 131 21.99 -13.98 -15.24
CA VAL A 131 20.87 -14.93 -15.16
C VAL A 131 19.95 -14.79 -16.38
N ALA A 132 19.61 -13.56 -16.76
CA ALA A 132 18.75 -13.27 -17.89
C ALA A 132 19.34 -13.76 -19.22
N GLU A 133 20.65 -13.52 -19.45
CA GLU A 133 21.39 -14.04 -20.63
C GLU A 133 21.35 -15.57 -20.69
N ARG A 134 21.53 -16.26 -19.57
CA ARG A 134 21.47 -17.74 -19.50
C ARG A 134 20.08 -18.28 -19.89
N TRP A 135 19.01 -17.51 -19.58
CA TRP A 135 17.64 -17.85 -19.93
C TRP A 135 17.18 -17.29 -21.28
N GLY A 136 18.04 -16.51 -21.97
CA GLY A 136 17.75 -15.92 -23.29
C GLY A 136 16.69 -14.84 -23.26
N VAL A 137 16.56 -14.09 -22.14
CA VAL A 137 15.60 -12.98 -21.94
C VAL A 137 16.31 -11.72 -21.49
N LYS A 138 15.60 -10.59 -21.52
CA LYS A 138 16.00 -9.35 -20.86
C LYS A 138 15.11 -9.05 -19.68
N GLN A 139 15.72 -8.73 -18.54
CA GLN A 139 15.00 -8.28 -17.35
C GLN A 139 14.84 -6.77 -17.35
N ASP A 140 13.60 -6.30 -17.26
CA ASP A 140 13.29 -4.88 -17.10
C ASP A 140 13.72 -4.38 -15.69
N VAL A 141 14.44 -3.26 -15.65
CA VAL A 141 14.92 -2.66 -14.41
C VAL A 141 14.61 -1.17 -14.34
N LEU A 142 14.34 -0.68 -13.11
CA LEU A 142 14.35 0.73 -12.74
C LEU A 142 15.51 0.99 -11.78
N ILE A 143 16.13 2.16 -11.85
CA ILE A 143 17.05 2.62 -10.80
C ILE A 143 16.21 3.27 -9.70
N GLU A 144 16.31 2.78 -8.45
CA GLU A 144 15.78 3.49 -7.30
C GLU A 144 16.62 4.73 -7.01
N ILE A 145 15.99 5.88 -6.92
CA ILE A 145 16.61 7.15 -6.53
C ILE A 145 16.35 7.37 -5.04
N THR A 146 17.42 7.61 -4.29
CA THR A 146 17.33 7.73 -2.83
C THR A 146 16.62 9.00 -2.38
N HIS A 147 15.71 8.81 -1.44
CA HIS A 147 15.11 9.87 -0.62
C HIS A 147 15.33 9.59 0.88
N GLY A 148 16.40 8.86 1.22
CA GLY A 148 16.88 8.67 2.60
C GLY A 148 16.80 7.25 3.14
N ARG A 149 16.51 6.23 2.31
CA ARG A 149 16.54 4.82 2.75
C ARG A 149 17.54 4.01 1.94
N CYS A 150 17.17 3.54 0.77
CA CYS A 150 18.04 2.91 -0.22
C CYS A 150 17.97 3.72 -1.52
N GLY A 151 18.64 3.30 -2.57
CA GLY A 151 18.66 3.96 -3.84
C GLY A 151 19.98 4.69 -4.15
N VAL A 152 20.16 4.99 -5.42
CA VAL A 152 21.31 5.73 -5.98
C VAL A 152 21.12 7.22 -5.72
N SER A 153 22.21 7.95 -5.50
CA SER A 153 22.16 9.42 -5.38
C SER A 153 21.60 10.06 -6.65
N PRO A 154 20.71 11.08 -6.53
CA PRO A 154 20.18 11.77 -7.71
C PRO A 154 21.25 12.48 -8.52
N GLY A 155 21.04 12.63 -9.84
CA GLY A 155 21.93 13.32 -10.74
C GLY A 155 23.05 12.44 -11.27
N GLU A 156 24.32 12.85 -11.14
CA GLU A 156 25.49 12.23 -11.79
C GLU A 156 25.67 10.76 -11.48
N ASP A 157 25.44 10.33 -10.22
CA ASP A 157 25.54 8.93 -9.82
C ASP A 157 24.55 8.06 -10.58
N ALA A 158 23.28 8.52 -10.66
CA ALA A 158 22.25 7.79 -11.41
C ALA A 158 22.56 7.75 -12.92
N VAL A 159 23.11 8.81 -13.50
CA VAL A 159 23.61 8.82 -14.89
C VAL A 159 24.72 7.82 -15.07
N TRP A 160 25.66 7.75 -14.13
CA TRP A 160 26.77 6.78 -14.17
C TRP A 160 26.24 5.33 -14.10
N VAL A 161 25.30 5.04 -13.19
CA VAL A 161 24.65 3.73 -13.09
C VAL A 161 23.93 3.39 -14.40
N ALA A 162 23.11 4.30 -14.94
CA ALA A 162 22.38 4.09 -16.17
C ALA A 162 23.32 3.75 -17.36
N LYS A 163 24.44 4.47 -17.50
CA LYS A 163 25.46 4.16 -18.51
C LYS A 163 26.07 2.76 -18.36
N ARG A 164 26.15 2.23 -17.13
CA ARG A 164 26.63 0.86 -16.87
C ARG A 164 25.57 -0.18 -17.21
N LEU A 165 24.30 0.09 -16.85
CA LEU A 165 23.18 -0.78 -17.21
C LEU A 165 23.05 -0.98 -18.74
N MET A 166 23.26 0.08 -19.51
CA MET A 166 23.25 0.00 -21.00
C MET A 166 24.29 -0.92 -21.58
N LYS A 167 25.31 -1.36 -20.81
CA LYS A 167 26.34 -2.31 -21.25
C LYS A 167 26.02 -3.75 -20.82
N LEU A 168 24.96 -3.98 -20.06
CA LEU A 168 24.55 -5.30 -19.59
C LEU A 168 23.52 -5.90 -20.56
N PRO A 169 23.87 -6.95 -21.32
CA PRO A 169 23.02 -7.45 -22.40
C PRO A 169 21.73 -8.09 -21.91
N GLY A 170 21.72 -8.65 -20.68
CA GLY A 170 20.54 -9.25 -20.06
C GLY A 170 19.62 -8.26 -19.35
N VAL A 171 19.95 -6.95 -19.35
CA VAL A 171 19.17 -5.91 -18.70
C VAL A 171 18.50 -5.02 -19.74
N ASN A 172 17.25 -4.63 -19.47
CA ASN A 172 16.51 -3.60 -20.19
C ASN A 172 16.17 -2.45 -19.23
N PHE A 173 16.92 -1.35 -19.35
CA PHE A 173 16.67 -0.17 -18.51
C PHE A 173 15.40 0.56 -18.96
N ARG A 174 14.43 0.71 -18.06
CA ARG A 174 13.14 1.36 -18.36
C ARG A 174 13.01 2.76 -17.76
N GLY A 175 13.80 3.08 -16.74
CA GLY A 175 13.67 4.38 -16.09
C GLY A 175 14.08 4.38 -14.63
N ILE A 176 13.47 5.29 -13.90
CA ILE A 176 13.77 5.52 -12.47
C ILE A 176 12.53 5.47 -11.60
N TYR A 177 12.75 5.17 -10.34
CA TYR A 177 11.73 5.08 -9.32
C TYR A 177 12.22 5.80 -8.06
N GLY A 178 11.38 6.61 -7.42
CA GLY A 178 11.75 7.32 -6.21
C GLY A 178 10.61 7.29 -5.19
N TYR A 179 10.69 6.37 -4.19
CA TYR A 179 9.71 6.35 -3.13
C TYR A 179 9.85 7.56 -2.23
N GLU A 180 8.74 8.24 -2.01
CA GLU A 180 8.68 9.38 -1.11
C GLU A 180 7.51 9.28 -0.13
N ASN A 181 7.78 9.73 1.08
CA ASN A 181 6.79 9.87 2.13
C ASN A 181 6.96 11.23 2.82
N PRO A 182 6.82 12.34 2.08
CA PRO A 182 6.99 13.66 2.66
C PRO A 182 5.82 14.00 3.57
N VAL A 183 6.11 14.84 4.56
CA VAL A 183 5.13 15.33 5.53
C VAL A 183 4.46 16.62 5.09
N ASP A 184 5.00 17.27 4.05
CA ASP A 184 4.46 18.53 3.52
C ASP A 184 4.65 18.67 2.00
N ARG A 185 3.98 19.68 1.43
CA ARG A 185 3.96 19.96 -0.01
C ARG A 185 5.32 20.41 -0.54
N GLU A 186 6.08 21.19 0.20
CA GLU A 186 7.36 21.74 -0.26
C GLU A 186 8.39 20.63 -0.38
N VAL A 187 8.43 19.73 0.59
CA VAL A 187 9.30 18.55 0.55
C VAL A 187 8.92 17.65 -0.63
N ALA A 188 7.61 17.43 -0.89
CA ALA A 188 7.16 16.67 -2.05
C ALA A 188 7.63 17.31 -3.38
N LEU A 189 7.45 18.62 -3.53
CA LEU A 189 7.91 19.35 -4.71
C LEU A 189 9.43 19.30 -4.90
N ALA A 190 10.20 19.42 -3.82
CA ALA A 190 11.66 19.34 -3.87
C ALA A 190 12.11 17.93 -4.32
N ARG A 191 11.50 16.87 -3.81
CA ARG A 191 11.78 15.48 -4.21
C ARG A 191 11.38 15.21 -5.66
N ASN A 192 10.20 15.67 -6.09
CA ASN A 192 9.79 15.55 -7.49
C ASN A 192 10.78 16.24 -8.43
N LYS A 193 11.27 17.43 -8.05
CA LYS A 193 12.30 18.15 -8.81
C LYS A 193 13.59 17.35 -8.92
N LEU A 194 14.04 16.71 -7.84
CA LEU A 194 15.24 15.85 -7.85
C LEU A 194 15.05 14.64 -8.73
N THR A 195 13.91 13.94 -8.62
CA THR A 195 13.60 12.75 -9.41
C THR A 195 13.52 13.09 -10.90
N VAL A 196 12.74 14.10 -11.28
CA VAL A 196 12.60 14.51 -12.69
C VAL A 196 13.91 15.07 -13.23
N GLY A 197 14.63 15.89 -12.48
CA GLY A 197 15.95 16.41 -12.89
C GLY A 197 16.98 15.29 -13.11
N THR A 198 16.87 14.20 -12.33
CA THR A 198 17.71 13.00 -12.56
C THR A 198 17.32 12.28 -13.84
N ALA A 199 16.01 12.11 -14.12
CA ALA A 199 15.55 11.54 -15.38
C ALA A 199 16.02 12.36 -16.59
N ASP A 200 15.96 13.67 -16.50
CA ASP A 200 16.42 14.57 -17.57
C ASP A 200 17.94 14.48 -17.79
N ALA A 201 18.73 14.43 -16.71
CA ALA A 201 20.18 14.23 -16.81
C ALA A 201 20.55 12.88 -17.47
N ILE A 202 19.78 11.80 -17.22
CA ILE A 202 19.96 10.53 -17.90
C ILE A 202 19.60 10.64 -19.40
N ARG A 203 18.52 11.35 -19.74
CA ARG A 203 18.11 11.64 -21.12
C ARG A 203 19.15 12.48 -21.87
N ASP A 204 19.70 13.49 -21.23
CA ASP A 204 20.77 14.34 -21.78
C ASP A 204 22.05 13.53 -22.07
N ALA A 205 22.27 12.44 -21.33
CA ALA A 205 23.34 11.49 -21.60
C ALA A 205 23.04 10.51 -22.76
N GLY A 206 21.92 10.69 -23.48
CA GLY A 206 21.50 9.89 -24.62
C GLY A 206 20.81 8.58 -24.28
N ILE A 207 20.35 8.40 -23.04
CA ILE A 207 19.70 7.18 -22.58
C ILE A 207 18.18 7.45 -22.42
N ASN A 208 17.36 6.59 -23.02
CA ASN A 208 15.89 6.71 -22.87
C ASN A 208 15.45 6.44 -21.43
N VAL A 209 14.54 7.27 -20.92
CA VAL A 209 13.87 7.09 -19.61
C VAL A 209 12.36 7.11 -19.88
N GLU A 210 11.77 5.93 -19.94
CA GLU A 210 10.34 5.74 -20.21
C GLU A 210 9.51 5.97 -18.96
N ILE A 211 9.95 5.39 -17.84
CA ILE A 211 9.23 5.41 -16.55
C ILE A 211 9.94 6.38 -15.59
N VAL A 212 9.17 7.33 -15.07
CA VAL A 212 9.55 8.18 -13.94
C VAL A 212 8.46 8.01 -12.90
N SER A 213 8.70 7.08 -11.97
CA SER A 213 7.74 6.64 -10.98
C SER A 213 8.03 7.27 -9.63
N ALA A 214 7.03 7.84 -8.96
CA ALA A 214 7.21 8.51 -7.67
C ALA A 214 5.90 8.67 -6.90
N GLY A 215 6.02 9.13 -5.67
CA GLY A 215 4.89 9.54 -4.84
C GLY A 215 4.28 8.45 -3.99
N SER A 216 3.22 8.82 -3.33
CA SER A 216 2.48 7.98 -2.38
C SER A 216 1.02 8.43 -2.31
N THR A 217 0.20 7.80 -1.47
CA THR A 217 -1.17 8.29 -1.20
C THR A 217 -1.18 9.72 -0.66
N ALA A 218 -0.22 10.10 0.16
CA ALA A 218 -0.16 11.43 0.75
C ALA A 218 0.21 12.52 -0.27
N THR A 219 0.97 12.18 -1.31
CA THR A 219 1.53 13.16 -2.26
C THR A 219 0.93 13.09 -3.65
N TYR A 220 -0.05 12.19 -3.89
CA TYR A 220 -0.51 11.86 -5.24
C TYR A 220 -0.93 13.08 -6.07
N GLU A 221 -1.55 14.10 -5.49
CA GLU A 221 -1.96 15.31 -6.22
C GLU A 221 -0.76 16.18 -6.61
N VAL A 222 0.19 16.33 -5.70
CA VAL A 222 1.39 17.13 -5.96
C VAL A 222 2.29 16.43 -6.97
N THR A 223 2.54 15.14 -6.75
CA THR A 223 3.42 14.34 -7.61
C THR A 223 2.77 14.05 -8.95
N GLY A 224 1.50 13.64 -8.97
CA GLY A 224 0.79 13.32 -10.22
C GLY A 224 0.55 14.49 -11.16
N THR A 225 0.63 15.74 -10.67
CA THR A 225 0.56 16.94 -11.51
C THR A 225 1.94 17.51 -11.84
N TYR A 226 3.03 16.93 -11.31
CA TYR A 226 4.38 17.42 -11.56
C TYR A 226 4.85 16.98 -12.95
N LYS A 227 5.19 17.96 -13.80
CA LYS A 227 5.62 17.68 -15.19
C LYS A 227 6.89 16.82 -15.20
N GLY A 228 6.84 15.70 -15.91
CA GLY A 228 7.94 14.75 -16.03
C GLY A 228 7.74 13.46 -15.24
N ILE A 229 6.83 13.44 -14.25
CA ILE A 229 6.37 12.20 -13.61
C ILE A 229 5.44 11.48 -14.57
N THR A 230 5.66 10.17 -14.78
CA THR A 230 4.86 9.34 -15.68
C THR A 230 3.86 8.47 -14.95
N GLU A 231 4.17 8.04 -13.73
CA GLU A 231 3.28 7.24 -12.88
C GLU A 231 3.44 7.57 -11.39
N ILE A 232 2.38 7.33 -10.64
CA ILE A 232 2.32 7.49 -9.17
C ILE A 232 2.04 6.16 -8.50
N GLU A 233 2.48 6.01 -7.22
CA GLU A 233 2.53 4.74 -6.48
C GLU A 233 1.66 4.71 -5.21
N PRO A 234 0.42 5.15 -5.25
CA PRO A 234 -0.42 5.17 -4.06
C PRO A 234 -0.80 3.75 -3.63
N GLY A 235 -0.79 3.48 -2.33
CA GLY A 235 -1.23 2.19 -1.79
C GLY A 235 -2.45 2.31 -0.89
N SER A 236 -2.34 3.11 0.17
CA SER A 236 -3.33 3.18 1.24
C SER A 236 -4.62 3.93 0.89
N PHE A 237 -4.68 4.61 -0.23
CA PHE A 237 -5.89 5.31 -0.68
C PHE A 237 -7.12 4.39 -0.77
N VAL A 238 -6.94 3.11 -1.09
CA VAL A 238 -8.04 2.15 -1.21
C VAL A 238 -8.80 1.96 0.11
N PHE A 239 -8.08 2.08 1.24
CA PHE A 239 -8.65 1.92 2.57
C PHE A 239 -9.01 3.24 3.25
N GLY A 240 -8.68 4.35 2.60
CA GLY A 240 -8.76 5.63 3.24
C GLY A 240 -7.70 5.78 4.32
N ALA A 241 -7.85 6.80 5.10
CA ALA A 241 -6.81 7.16 5.98
C ALA A 241 -7.36 7.59 7.32
N GLY A 242 -7.72 6.67 8.18
CA GLY A 242 -8.01 6.92 9.59
C GLY A 242 -9.01 8.06 9.81
N LYS A 243 -8.80 8.88 10.83
CA LYS A 243 -9.60 10.06 11.15
C LYS A 243 -9.82 10.94 9.92
N GLU A 244 -11.02 11.44 9.74
CA GLU A 244 -11.39 12.32 8.62
C GLU A 244 -10.28 13.34 8.36
N GLY A 245 -9.63 13.25 7.20
CA GLY A 245 -8.52 14.08 6.83
C GLY A 245 -7.13 13.69 7.31
N SER A 246 -6.99 12.68 8.13
CA SER A 246 -5.67 12.19 8.50
C SER A 246 -5.39 10.86 7.81
N GLY A 247 -4.42 10.85 6.91
CA GLY A 247 -3.82 9.63 6.42
C GLY A 247 -2.91 9.05 7.48
N TYR A 248 -3.40 8.19 8.36
CA TYR A 248 -2.51 7.54 9.36
C TYR A 248 -1.69 8.52 10.21
N GLY A 249 -2.30 9.61 10.66
CA GLY A 249 -1.59 10.71 11.30
C GLY A 249 -0.99 11.73 10.33
N TRP A 250 -1.24 11.59 9.02
CA TRP A 250 -0.84 12.58 8.03
C TRP A 250 -2.07 13.40 7.63
N GLU A 251 -1.98 14.69 7.81
CA GLU A 251 -2.88 15.60 7.13
C GLU A 251 -2.65 15.44 5.63
N SER A 252 -3.71 15.35 4.85
CA SER A 252 -3.57 15.46 3.41
C SER A 252 -2.94 16.80 3.08
N ILE A 253 -1.92 16.80 2.24
CA ILE A 253 -1.21 18.00 1.81
C ILE A 253 -2.18 19.04 1.20
N ASN A 254 -3.36 18.62 0.75
CA ASN A 254 -4.35 19.46 0.08
C ASN A 254 -5.79 19.24 0.61
N ASP A 255 -5.99 18.86 1.86
CA ASP A 255 -7.30 18.54 2.44
C ASP A 255 -8.11 17.48 1.65
N VAL A 256 -7.41 16.60 0.96
CA VAL A 256 -8.03 15.59 0.12
C VAL A 256 -8.20 14.29 0.86
N TYR A 257 -9.43 13.97 1.17
CA TYR A 257 -9.76 12.79 1.96
C TYR A 257 -10.08 11.59 1.07
N PHE A 258 -9.63 10.42 1.53
CA PHE A 258 -10.17 9.13 1.14
C PHE A 258 -11.03 8.61 2.29
N LYS A 259 -12.16 7.97 1.97
CA LYS A 259 -13.08 7.43 2.98
C LYS A 259 -12.47 6.23 3.69
N SER A 260 -12.59 6.16 5.01
CA SER A 260 -12.18 4.98 5.79
C SER A 260 -13.05 3.79 5.42
N SER A 261 -12.53 2.91 4.56
CA SER A 261 -13.22 1.72 4.07
C SER A 261 -12.81 0.44 4.79
N LEU A 262 -11.73 0.48 5.59
CA LEU A 262 -11.19 -0.65 6.32
C LEU A 262 -11.36 -0.45 7.81
N THR A 263 -11.99 -1.42 8.48
CA THR A 263 -12.15 -1.43 9.94
C THR A 263 -11.89 -2.82 10.50
N VAL A 264 -11.63 -2.89 11.80
CA VAL A 264 -11.61 -4.14 12.57
C VAL A 264 -12.88 -4.19 13.40
N LEU A 265 -13.77 -5.13 13.06
CA LEU A 265 -14.96 -5.41 13.87
C LEU A 265 -14.52 -6.10 15.14
N THR A 266 -14.98 -5.57 16.28
CA THR A 266 -14.65 -6.07 17.62
C THR A 266 -15.90 -6.09 18.50
N GLN A 267 -15.86 -6.79 19.62
CA GLN A 267 -16.98 -6.88 20.56
C GLN A 267 -16.53 -6.52 21.97
N ILE A 268 -17.37 -5.79 22.69
CA ILE A 268 -17.16 -5.51 24.11
C ILE A 268 -17.38 -6.81 24.89
N ILE A 269 -16.31 -7.34 25.45
CA ILE A 269 -16.31 -8.57 26.26
C ILE A 269 -16.36 -8.31 27.77
N SER A 270 -16.09 -7.06 28.19
CA SER A 270 -16.21 -6.65 29.60
C SER A 270 -16.58 -5.17 29.72
N ASP A 271 -17.61 -4.90 30.53
CA ASP A 271 -18.11 -3.57 30.86
C ASP A 271 -18.26 -3.33 32.40
N ARG A 272 -17.58 -4.16 33.20
CA ARG A 272 -17.76 -4.21 34.67
C ARG A 272 -17.21 -2.99 35.42
N HIS A 273 -16.34 -2.21 34.76
CA HIS A 273 -15.70 -1.05 35.37
C HIS A 273 -16.35 0.26 34.94
N PRO A 274 -16.51 1.23 35.83
CA PRO A 274 -17.21 2.49 35.53
C PRO A 274 -16.41 3.38 34.53
N ASN A 275 -15.10 3.17 34.43
CA ASN A 275 -14.20 4.03 33.65
C ASN A 275 -13.58 3.35 32.44
N ARG A 276 -14.03 2.15 32.07
CA ARG A 276 -13.49 1.44 30.89
C ARG A 276 -14.39 0.34 30.40
N VAL A 277 -14.20 -0.02 29.13
CA VAL A 277 -14.67 -1.28 28.54
C VAL A 277 -13.50 -2.00 27.89
N VAL A 278 -13.61 -3.32 27.79
CA VAL A 278 -12.60 -4.17 27.15
C VAL A 278 -13.20 -4.87 25.94
N THR A 279 -12.49 -4.87 24.82
CA THR A 279 -12.88 -5.53 23.59
C THR A 279 -11.94 -6.69 23.28
N ASP A 280 -12.34 -7.58 22.37
CA ASP A 280 -11.58 -8.77 21.94
C ASP A 280 -10.58 -8.51 20.80
N ALA A 281 -10.33 -7.24 20.43
CA ALA A 281 -9.33 -6.89 19.44
C ALA A 281 -8.16 -6.15 20.08
N GLY A 282 -6.99 -6.77 20.07
CA GLY A 282 -5.72 -6.21 20.53
C GLY A 282 -4.72 -6.06 19.39
N GLU A 283 -3.41 -6.01 19.74
CA GLU A 283 -2.32 -5.82 18.77
C GLU A 283 -2.20 -6.94 17.73
N LYS A 284 -2.71 -8.14 18.04
CA LYS A 284 -2.74 -9.25 17.07
C LYS A 284 -3.86 -9.13 16.03
N ALA A 285 -4.86 -8.28 16.26
CA ALA A 285 -5.95 -8.02 15.34
C ALA A 285 -5.81 -6.69 14.60
N MET A 286 -5.00 -5.75 15.12
CA MET A 286 -4.79 -4.44 14.51
C MET A 286 -3.49 -3.77 14.95
N SER A 287 -2.93 -2.95 14.08
CA SER A 287 -1.75 -2.14 14.42
C SER A 287 -2.15 -0.95 15.29
N GLY A 288 -1.57 -0.87 16.48
CA GLY A 288 -1.74 0.26 17.40
C GLY A 288 -0.50 1.12 17.61
N GLY A 289 0.69 0.67 17.13
CA GLY A 289 1.96 1.18 17.60
C GLY A 289 2.82 2.01 16.66
N ARG A 290 2.46 2.15 15.38
CA ARG A 290 3.35 2.82 14.40
C ARG A 290 3.43 4.34 14.58
N HIS A 291 2.35 4.97 15.00
CA HIS A 291 2.26 6.42 15.20
C HIS A 291 1.91 6.71 16.66
N LYS A 292 2.88 6.47 17.55
CA LYS A 292 2.72 6.60 19.01
C LYS A 292 2.27 7.99 19.48
N ASP A 293 2.54 9.00 18.65
CA ASP A 293 2.23 10.40 18.96
C ASP A 293 0.89 10.86 18.36
N ALA A 294 0.19 10.00 17.59
CA ALA A 294 -1.14 10.29 17.08
C ALA A 294 -2.21 9.87 18.12
N ASP A 295 -2.88 10.82 18.71
CA ASP A 295 -3.98 10.59 19.63
C ASP A 295 -5.31 10.91 18.92
N PRO A 296 -6.30 9.99 18.87
CA PRO A 296 -6.23 8.61 19.31
C PRO A 296 -5.53 7.71 18.26
N GLN A 297 -4.73 6.76 18.71
CA GLN A 297 -4.05 5.76 17.86
C GLN A 297 -5.05 4.87 17.08
N VAL A 298 -6.27 4.78 17.55
CA VAL A 298 -7.38 4.02 16.98
C VAL A 298 -8.65 4.85 17.14
N GLN A 299 -9.47 4.90 16.09
CA GLN A 299 -10.81 5.47 16.17
C GLN A 299 -11.82 4.33 16.33
N ALA A 300 -12.73 4.44 17.31
CA ALA A 300 -13.83 3.51 17.49
C ALA A 300 -15.13 4.10 16.93
N ILE A 301 -15.92 3.25 16.26
CA ILE A 301 -17.22 3.59 15.69
C ILE A 301 -18.26 2.63 16.26
N ALA A 302 -19.37 3.14 16.73
CA ALA A 302 -20.56 2.39 17.14
C ALA A 302 -21.78 3.00 16.46
N ASP A 303 -22.63 2.16 15.86
CA ASP A 303 -23.86 2.60 15.21
C ASP A 303 -23.65 3.79 14.24
N GLU A 304 -22.56 3.72 13.42
CA GLU A 304 -22.11 4.75 12.46
C GLU A 304 -21.61 6.07 13.11
N GLU A 305 -21.63 6.19 14.43
CA GLU A 305 -21.12 7.35 15.17
C GLU A 305 -19.75 7.07 15.80
N ASN A 306 -18.92 8.11 15.89
CA ASN A 306 -17.64 8.02 16.59
C ASN A 306 -17.86 7.88 18.09
N VAL A 307 -17.21 6.88 18.69
CA VAL A 307 -17.17 6.74 20.15
C VAL A 307 -16.14 7.70 20.72
N ASN A 308 -16.58 8.61 21.56
CA ASN A 308 -15.70 9.57 22.24
C ASN A 308 -15.09 8.94 23.50
N PHE A 309 -13.94 8.29 23.38
CA PHE A 309 -13.15 7.76 24.48
C PHE A 309 -11.89 8.61 24.70
N ASP A 310 -11.37 8.60 25.94
CA ASP A 310 -10.22 9.44 26.28
C ASP A 310 -8.88 8.80 25.93
N ARG A 311 -8.79 7.47 25.98
CA ARG A 311 -7.56 6.71 25.69
C ARG A 311 -7.89 5.27 25.33
N ILE A 312 -7.11 4.68 24.44
CA ILE A 312 -7.10 3.23 24.21
C ILE A 312 -5.77 2.63 24.70
N GLY A 313 -5.86 1.48 25.36
CA GLY A 313 -4.70 0.62 25.65
C GLY A 313 -4.85 -0.69 24.89
N LEU A 314 -3.81 -1.07 24.15
CA LEU A 314 -3.77 -2.36 23.46
C LEU A 314 -2.82 -3.31 24.18
N SER A 315 -3.29 -4.51 24.46
CA SER A 315 -2.46 -5.69 24.72
C SER A 315 -2.58 -6.63 23.54
N GLU A 316 -1.98 -7.81 23.62
CA GLU A 316 -1.95 -8.76 22.48
C GLU A 316 -3.35 -9.07 21.95
N GLU A 317 -4.31 -9.39 22.87
CA GLU A 317 -5.64 -9.90 22.53
C GLU A 317 -6.78 -8.91 22.86
N HIS A 318 -6.46 -7.80 23.56
CA HIS A 318 -7.51 -6.92 24.09
C HIS A 318 -7.26 -5.46 23.75
N GLY A 319 -8.34 -4.76 23.38
CA GLY A 319 -8.42 -3.31 23.34
C GLY A 319 -9.20 -2.78 24.55
N THR A 320 -8.58 -1.90 25.33
CA THR A 320 -9.25 -1.27 26.49
C THR A 320 -9.52 0.20 26.18
N LEU A 321 -10.78 0.56 26.06
CA LEU A 321 -11.23 1.95 25.92
C LEU A 321 -11.43 2.54 27.33
N TYR A 322 -10.75 3.64 27.63
CA TYR A 322 -10.84 4.37 28.89
C TYR A 322 -11.66 5.63 28.73
N PHE A 323 -12.44 5.93 29.77
CA PHE A 323 -13.33 7.07 29.85
C PHE A 323 -13.05 7.82 31.15
N ASN A 324 -12.78 9.11 31.09
CA ASN A 324 -12.60 9.95 32.26
C ASN A 324 -13.93 10.16 32.99
N GLU A 325 -13.86 10.63 34.25
CA GLU A 325 -15.05 10.97 35.06
C GLU A 325 -15.89 12.03 34.32
N GLY A 326 -17.18 11.77 34.18
CA GLY A 326 -18.10 12.65 33.46
C GLY A 326 -18.22 12.38 31.95
N ASN A 327 -17.46 11.42 31.39
CA ASN A 327 -17.66 11.03 30.02
C ASN A 327 -18.91 10.15 29.85
N GLU A 328 -19.96 10.74 29.26
CA GLU A 328 -21.27 10.09 29.09
C GLU A 328 -21.24 8.90 28.10
N GLU A 329 -20.26 8.84 27.20
CA GLU A 329 -20.15 7.73 26.25
C GLU A 329 -19.99 6.38 26.95
N ARG A 330 -19.29 6.35 28.12
CA ARG A 330 -19.12 5.12 28.88
C ARG A 330 -20.50 4.48 29.26
N ALA A 331 -21.50 5.27 29.55
CA ALA A 331 -22.84 4.79 29.91
C ALA A 331 -23.58 4.13 28.73
N LYS A 332 -23.18 4.40 27.51
CA LYS A 332 -23.74 3.81 26.29
C LYS A 332 -23.09 2.47 25.94
N MET A 333 -21.91 2.18 26.50
CA MET A 333 -21.12 0.99 26.19
C MET A 333 -21.55 -0.19 27.07
N ARG A 334 -21.90 -1.33 26.45
CA ARG A 334 -22.39 -2.51 27.17
C ARG A 334 -21.77 -3.81 26.61
N TRP A 335 -21.70 -4.80 27.45
CA TRP A 335 -21.29 -6.15 27.12
C TRP A 335 -22.07 -6.68 25.91
N GLY A 336 -21.35 -7.30 24.96
CA GLY A 336 -21.91 -7.85 23.74
C GLY A 336 -22.08 -6.85 22.59
N GLN A 337 -21.97 -5.54 22.84
CA GLN A 337 -22.02 -4.52 21.78
C GLN A 337 -20.82 -4.64 20.86
N LYS A 338 -21.05 -4.54 19.56
CA LYS A 338 -19.98 -4.51 18.54
C LYS A 338 -19.57 -3.08 18.23
N LEU A 339 -18.27 -2.92 18.03
CA LEU A 339 -17.63 -1.69 17.60
C LEU A 339 -16.82 -1.97 16.35
N GLN A 340 -16.54 -0.93 15.58
CA GLN A 340 -15.59 -0.99 14.47
C GLN A 340 -14.41 -0.09 14.80
N PHE A 341 -13.22 -0.65 14.82
CA PHE A 341 -12.00 0.13 15.01
C PHE A 341 -11.39 0.51 13.65
N VAL A 342 -11.18 1.79 13.43
CA VAL A 342 -10.30 2.26 12.34
C VAL A 342 -8.87 2.13 12.84
N PRO A 343 -8.05 1.22 12.30
CA PRO A 343 -6.73 0.95 12.84
C PRO A 343 -5.77 2.11 12.60
N ASN A 344 -4.79 2.27 13.48
CA ASN A 344 -3.73 3.26 13.33
C ASN A 344 -2.97 3.13 12.00
N HIS A 345 -2.76 1.90 11.50
CA HIS A 345 -2.11 1.67 10.22
C HIS A 345 -2.68 0.45 9.48
N CYS A 346 -3.21 0.66 8.27
CA CYS A 346 -3.86 -0.40 7.49
C CYS A 346 -2.89 -1.50 7.03
N CYS A 347 -1.69 -1.15 6.53
CA CYS A 347 -0.78 -2.14 5.94
C CYS A 347 -0.39 -3.24 6.93
N THR A 348 -0.06 -2.86 8.16
CA THR A 348 0.29 -3.83 9.21
C THR A 348 -0.92 -4.58 9.72
N THR A 349 -2.09 -3.93 9.80
CA THR A 349 -3.34 -4.57 10.19
C THR A 349 -3.77 -5.63 9.17
N VAL A 350 -3.80 -5.30 7.88
CA VAL A 350 -4.12 -6.27 6.81
C VAL A 350 -3.24 -7.51 6.89
N ASN A 351 -1.96 -7.33 7.19
CA ASN A 351 -1.02 -8.45 7.26
C ASN A 351 -1.25 -9.39 8.46
N GLN A 352 -2.13 -9.04 9.40
CA GLN A 352 -2.50 -9.86 10.56
C GLN A 352 -3.70 -10.77 10.31
N HIS A 353 -4.45 -10.54 9.23
CA HIS A 353 -5.66 -11.30 8.88
C HIS A 353 -5.46 -12.19 7.67
N ASP A 354 -6.19 -13.30 7.62
CA ASP A 354 -6.19 -14.22 6.47
C ASP A 354 -7.14 -13.76 5.36
N GLU A 355 -8.20 -13.03 5.74
CA GLU A 355 -9.27 -12.61 4.84
C GLU A 355 -9.86 -11.25 5.23
N MET A 356 -10.51 -10.61 4.27
CA MET A 356 -11.35 -9.43 4.47
C MET A 356 -12.80 -9.81 4.24
N VAL A 357 -13.67 -9.50 5.19
CA VAL A 357 -15.12 -9.61 5.04
C VAL A 357 -15.62 -8.35 4.35
N VAL A 358 -16.10 -8.50 3.13
CA VAL A 358 -16.56 -7.40 2.28
C VAL A 358 -18.03 -7.15 2.52
N VAL A 359 -18.37 -5.92 2.89
CA VAL A 359 -19.74 -5.52 3.28
C VAL A 359 -20.26 -4.46 2.31
N LYS A 360 -21.51 -4.62 1.92
CA LYS A 360 -22.30 -3.64 1.17
C LYS A 360 -23.71 -3.54 1.78
N ASP A 361 -24.22 -2.34 1.97
CA ASP A 361 -25.55 -2.09 2.58
C ASP A 361 -25.72 -2.85 3.91
N GLY A 362 -24.69 -2.84 4.79
CA GLY A 362 -24.68 -3.52 6.08
C GLY A 362 -24.64 -5.06 6.00
N ARG A 363 -24.50 -5.68 4.82
CA ARG A 363 -24.48 -7.13 4.64
C ARG A 363 -23.21 -7.63 3.99
N VAL A 364 -22.78 -8.80 4.40
CA VAL A 364 -21.62 -9.49 3.80
C VAL A 364 -21.96 -9.88 2.35
N CYS A 365 -21.24 -9.33 1.40
CA CYS A 365 -21.40 -9.64 -0.02
C CYS A 365 -20.26 -10.51 -0.59
N ALA A 366 -19.10 -10.53 0.06
CA ALA A 366 -17.95 -11.37 -0.32
C ALA A 366 -17.02 -11.59 0.88
N VAL A 367 -16.12 -12.57 0.74
CA VAL A 367 -14.95 -12.75 1.61
C VAL A 367 -13.75 -12.86 0.68
N TRP A 368 -12.80 -11.93 0.81
CA TRP A 368 -11.61 -11.91 -0.03
C TRP A 368 -10.38 -12.37 0.74
N PRO A 369 -9.69 -13.42 0.27
CA PRO A 369 -8.45 -13.86 0.90
C PRO A 369 -7.36 -12.80 0.74
N ILE A 370 -6.54 -12.64 1.79
CA ILE A 370 -5.35 -11.80 1.77
C ILE A 370 -4.19 -12.66 1.24
N THR A 371 -4.15 -12.83 -0.08
CA THR A 371 -3.37 -13.84 -0.79
C THR A 371 -1.86 -13.76 -0.56
N THR A 372 -1.34 -12.56 -0.26
CA THR A 372 0.09 -12.36 -0.03
C THR A 372 0.45 -12.10 1.45
N ARG A 373 -0.47 -12.41 2.38
CA ARG A 373 -0.16 -12.37 3.81
C ARG A 373 1.02 -13.29 4.15
N GLY A 374 1.93 -12.82 5.00
CA GLY A 374 3.11 -13.60 5.41
C GLY A 374 4.19 -13.78 4.34
N ARG A 375 4.05 -13.16 3.17
CA ARG A 375 5.04 -13.23 2.09
C ARG A 375 6.11 -12.17 2.28
N TYR A 376 7.19 -12.51 3.01
CA TYR A 376 8.25 -11.58 3.39
C TYR A 376 9.56 -11.75 2.62
N GLN A 377 9.71 -12.80 1.81
CA GLN A 377 10.93 -13.15 1.09
C GLN A 377 10.98 -12.55 -0.31
#